data_92a1322949163516db93b43ac8038a98
#
_entry.id   92a1322949163516db93b43ac8038a98
#
_cell.length_a   1.000
_cell.length_b   1.000
_cell.length_c   1.000
_cell.angle_alpha   90.00
_cell.angle_beta   90.00
_cell.angle_gamma   90.00
#
_symmetry.space_group_name_H-M   'P 1'
#
loop_
_entity.id
_entity.type
_entity.pdbx_description
1 polymer ?
#
loop_
_entity_poly.entity_id
_entity_poly.type
_entity_poly.pdbx_seq_one_letter_code
_entity_poly.pdbx_strand_id
1 'polypeptide(L)'
;MVIALEGELGAGKTTFVQAFAQALGVAHLLKSPTFVLMKSYKLKVPSYKFLHHLDCYRLGDPQDLKPLDIEKILKHKGNIVLIEWAERVRSTLPKEHVKVIFEHIDENTRNITVAYR
;
A
#
# COMPACT_ATOMS: atom_id res chain seq x y z
N MET A 1 11.07 1.24 -0.14
CA MET A 1 10.33 0.84 1.09
C MET A 1 8.97 0.27 0.69
N VAL A 2 8.64 -0.89 1.20
CA VAL A 2 7.36 -1.53 0.94
C VAL A 2 6.56 -1.58 2.24
N ILE A 3 5.32 -1.10 2.18
CA ILE A 3 4.41 -1.08 3.33
C ILE A 3 3.18 -1.89 2.95
N ALA A 4 3.01 -3.03 3.62
CA ALA A 4 1.92 -3.96 3.37
C ALA A 4 0.79 -3.72 4.36
N LEU A 5 -0.38 -3.35 3.85
CA LEU A 5 -1.55 -3.03 4.66
C LEU A 5 -2.53 -4.20 4.62
N GLU A 6 -2.86 -4.73 5.78
CA GLU A 6 -3.81 -5.82 5.94
C GLU A 6 -4.94 -5.40 6.88
N GLY A 7 -6.09 -6.02 6.74
CA GLY A 7 -7.22 -5.78 7.63
C GLY A 7 -8.55 -5.74 6.92
N GLU A 8 -9.62 -5.74 7.70
CA GLU A 8 -10.98 -5.76 7.20
C GLU A 8 -11.41 -4.44 6.59
N LEU A 9 -12.44 -4.48 5.74
CA LEU A 9 -13.08 -3.28 5.23
C LEU A 9 -13.58 -2.40 6.39
N GLY A 10 -13.38 -1.09 6.27
CA GLY A 10 -13.81 -0.16 7.30
C GLY A 10 -12.87 -0.05 8.50
N ALA A 11 -11.74 -0.75 8.48
CA ALA A 11 -10.79 -0.75 9.59
C ALA A 11 -9.84 0.47 9.60
N GLY A 12 -9.96 1.39 8.65
CA GLY A 12 -9.17 2.61 8.61
C GLY A 12 -8.01 2.63 7.63
N LYS A 13 -7.89 1.62 6.76
CA LYS A 13 -6.82 1.55 5.77
C LYS A 13 -6.81 2.76 4.84
N THR A 14 -7.97 3.14 4.33
CA THR A 14 -8.08 4.29 3.42
C THR A 14 -7.66 5.59 4.11
N THR A 15 -8.09 5.80 5.35
CA THR A 15 -7.72 6.97 6.13
C THR A 15 -6.20 7.02 6.34
N PHE A 16 -5.60 5.89 6.65
CA PHE A 16 -4.15 5.80 6.81
C PHE A 16 -3.42 6.15 5.51
N VAL A 17 -3.85 5.59 4.39
CA VAL A 17 -3.22 5.83 3.09
C VAL A 17 -3.30 7.32 2.72
N GLN A 18 -4.43 7.95 2.93
CA GLN A 18 -4.61 9.37 2.66
C GLN A 18 -3.71 10.23 3.53
N ALA A 19 -3.64 9.95 4.83
CA ALA A 19 -2.78 10.70 5.74
C ALA A 19 -1.30 10.51 5.42
N PHE A 20 -0.91 9.29 5.09
CA PHE A 20 0.46 8.97 4.71
C PHE A 20 0.88 9.73 3.45
N ALA A 21 0.03 9.73 2.44
CA ALA A 21 0.28 10.45 1.19
C ALA A 21 0.38 11.95 1.41
N GLN A 22 -0.50 12.53 2.23
CA GLN A 22 -0.47 13.95 2.57
C GLN A 22 0.84 14.31 3.27
N ALA A 23 1.31 13.48 4.18
CA ALA A 23 2.57 13.69 4.88
C ALA A 23 3.77 13.71 3.93
N LEU A 24 3.66 13.03 2.79
CA LEU A 24 4.69 13.04 1.74
C LEU A 24 4.49 14.15 0.70
N GLY A 25 3.51 15.01 0.90
CA GLY A 25 3.26 16.13 0.00
C GLY A 25 2.33 15.80 -1.17
N VAL A 26 1.70 14.64 -1.17
CA VAL A 26 0.69 14.29 -2.18
C VAL A 26 -0.65 14.87 -1.74
N ALA A 27 -1.05 15.99 -2.37
CA ALA A 27 -2.22 16.76 -1.95
C ALA A 27 -3.55 16.00 -2.19
N HIS A 28 -3.60 15.22 -3.27
CA HIS A 28 -4.82 14.49 -3.63
C HIS A 28 -4.46 13.06 -4.01
N LEU A 29 -4.89 12.12 -3.17
CA LEU A 29 -4.83 10.72 -3.51
C LEU A 29 -6.12 10.39 -4.29
N LEU A 30 -5.99 10.20 -5.59
CA LEU A 30 -7.12 9.86 -6.43
C LEU A 30 -7.63 8.48 -6.06
N LYS A 31 -8.94 8.35 -5.86
CA LYS A 31 -9.56 7.04 -5.68
C LYS A 31 -9.28 6.22 -6.93
N SER A 32 -8.77 5.02 -6.77
CA SER A 32 -8.54 4.14 -7.89
C SER A 32 -9.87 3.80 -8.55
N PRO A 33 -10.04 4.04 -9.85
CA PRO A 33 -11.16 3.45 -10.58
C PRO A 33 -11.13 1.94 -10.42
N THR A 34 -12.28 1.32 -10.56
CA THR A 34 -12.47 -0.12 -10.34
C THR A 34 -11.46 -1.02 -11.07
N PHE A 35 -10.87 -0.52 -12.15
CA PHE A 35 -9.98 -1.29 -13.03
C PHE A 35 -8.50 -0.94 -12.91
N VAL A 36 -8.15 0.03 -12.07
CA VAL A 36 -6.76 0.46 -11.92
C VAL A 36 -6.21 -0.11 -10.63
N LEU A 37 -5.26 -1.06 -10.75
CA LEU A 37 -4.65 -1.70 -9.59
C LEU A 37 -3.60 -0.82 -8.92
N MET A 38 -2.93 0.04 -9.66
CA MET A 38 -1.83 0.84 -9.13
C MET A 38 -1.91 2.28 -9.63
N LYS A 39 -1.62 3.22 -8.73
CA LYS A 39 -1.42 4.63 -9.04
C LYS A 39 -0.09 5.09 -8.52
N SER A 40 0.56 5.97 -9.28
CA SER A 40 1.91 6.44 -8.98
C SER A 40 1.93 7.96 -8.86
N TYR A 41 2.66 8.46 -7.87
CA TYR A 41 2.77 9.89 -7.58
C TYR A 41 4.24 10.26 -7.44
N LYS A 42 4.63 11.35 -8.09
CA LYS A 42 5.99 11.86 -7.96
C LYS A 42 6.13 12.57 -6.62
N LEU A 43 7.21 12.26 -5.91
CA LEU A 43 7.50 12.86 -4.61
C LEU A 43 8.59 13.93 -4.72
N LYS A 44 8.55 14.91 -3.81
CA LYS A 44 9.57 15.96 -3.70
C LYS A 44 10.29 15.91 -2.36
N VAL A 45 10.29 14.75 -1.72
CA VAL A 45 10.97 14.54 -0.44
C VAL A 45 12.36 13.96 -0.65
N PRO A 46 13.32 14.19 0.28
CA PRO A 46 14.62 13.56 0.19
C PRO A 46 14.51 12.03 0.25
N SER A 47 15.39 11.36 -0.45
CA SER A 47 15.55 9.90 -0.46
C SER A 47 14.52 9.09 -1.24
N TYR A 48 13.36 9.67 -1.56
CA TYR A 48 12.33 8.95 -2.31
C TYR A 48 11.81 9.77 -3.48
N LYS A 49 11.58 9.09 -4.62
CA LYS A 49 11.14 9.73 -5.85
C LYS A 49 9.68 9.51 -6.18
N PHE A 50 9.16 8.33 -5.85
CA PHE A 50 7.79 7.94 -6.20
C PHE A 50 7.09 7.26 -5.03
N LEU A 51 5.79 7.54 -4.93
CA LEU A 51 4.86 6.77 -4.11
C LEU A 51 3.98 5.97 -5.07
N HIS A 52 3.97 4.65 -4.91
CA HIS A 52 3.08 3.77 -5.65
C HIS A 52 2.03 3.23 -4.70
N HIS A 53 0.77 3.41 -5.06
CA HIS A 53 -0.37 2.90 -4.29
C HIS A 53 -1.00 1.75 -5.07
N LEU A 54 -0.92 0.57 -4.52
CA LEU A 54 -1.42 -0.67 -5.10
C LEU A 54 -2.59 -1.17 -4.27
N ASP A 55 -3.73 -1.42 -4.92
CA ASP A 55 -4.91 -1.98 -4.26
C ASP A 55 -5.20 -3.37 -4.85
N CYS A 56 -5.01 -4.40 -4.03
CA CYS A 56 -5.16 -5.79 -4.44
C CYS A 56 -6.53 -6.39 -4.07
N TYR A 57 -7.49 -5.57 -3.69
CA TYR A 57 -8.81 -6.06 -3.23
C TYR A 57 -9.47 -6.99 -4.25
N ARG A 58 -9.41 -6.65 -5.53
CA ARG A 58 -10.06 -7.42 -6.60
C ARG A 58 -9.12 -8.36 -7.35
N LEU A 59 -7.91 -8.52 -6.84
CA LEU A 59 -6.92 -9.37 -7.48
C LEU A 59 -7.28 -10.84 -7.25
N GLY A 60 -7.43 -11.60 -8.32
CA GLY A 60 -7.75 -13.03 -8.24
C GLY A 60 -6.52 -13.90 -8.04
N ASP A 61 -5.39 -13.51 -8.62
CA ASP A 61 -4.14 -14.28 -8.59
C ASP A 61 -2.97 -13.31 -8.54
N PRO A 62 -1.93 -13.56 -7.70
CA PRO A 62 -0.73 -12.74 -7.68
C PRO A 62 -0.06 -12.56 -9.05
N GLN A 63 -0.21 -13.52 -9.94
CA GLN A 63 0.33 -13.40 -11.30
C GLN A 63 -0.30 -12.27 -12.11
N ASP A 64 -1.47 -11.81 -11.74
CA ASP A 64 -2.13 -10.66 -12.38
C ASP A 64 -1.33 -9.37 -12.21
N LEU A 65 -0.34 -9.35 -11.32
CA LEU A 65 0.57 -8.23 -11.14
C LEU A 65 1.73 -8.21 -12.15
N LYS A 66 1.97 -9.29 -12.87
CA LYS A 66 3.10 -9.37 -13.81
C LYS A 66 3.13 -8.24 -14.85
N PRO A 67 1.97 -7.85 -15.45
CA PRO A 67 1.99 -6.76 -16.42
C PRO A 67 2.46 -5.42 -15.86
N LEU A 68 2.43 -5.25 -14.54
CA LEU A 68 2.87 -4.03 -13.87
C LEU A 68 4.37 -4.03 -13.57
N ASP A 69 5.07 -5.13 -13.84
CA ASP A 69 6.49 -5.30 -13.50
C ASP A 69 6.75 -5.01 -12.02
N ILE A 70 5.91 -5.58 -11.17
CA ILE A 70 5.84 -5.24 -9.74
C ILE A 70 7.13 -5.55 -9.00
N GLU A 71 7.86 -6.60 -9.37
CA GLU A 71 9.11 -6.95 -8.71
C GLU A 71 10.15 -5.84 -8.81
N LYS A 72 10.24 -5.21 -9.97
CA LYS A 72 11.15 -4.10 -10.21
C LYS A 72 10.77 -2.89 -9.37
N ILE A 73 9.47 -2.60 -9.28
CA ILE A 73 8.95 -1.49 -8.48
C ILE A 73 9.23 -1.72 -7.00
N LEU A 74 9.02 -2.94 -6.51
CA LEU A 74 9.23 -3.28 -5.09
C LEU A 74 10.70 -3.22 -4.68
N LYS A 75 11.62 -3.52 -5.60
CA LYS A 75 13.05 -3.53 -5.32
C LYS A 75 13.74 -2.17 -5.44
N HIS A 76 13.09 -1.21 -6.08
CA HIS A 76 13.71 0.09 -6.31
C HIS A 76 13.73 0.91 -5.03
N LYS A 77 14.93 1.31 -4.60
CA LYS A 77 15.12 2.03 -3.33
C LYS A 77 14.50 3.43 -3.30
N GLY A 78 14.30 4.04 -4.45
CA GLY A 78 13.66 5.36 -4.55
C GLY A 78 12.14 5.32 -4.44
N ASN A 79 11.56 4.15 -4.34
CA ASN A 79 10.11 3.97 -4.27
C ASN A 79 9.63 3.73 -2.85
N ILE A 80 8.46 4.32 -2.54
CA ILE A 80 7.63 3.90 -1.43
C ILE A 80 6.41 3.23 -2.04
N VAL A 81 6.14 2.00 -1.66
CA VAL A 81 5.01 1.23 -2.19
C VAL A 81 4.05 0.91 -1.06
N LEU A 82 2.82 1.44 -1.15
CA LEU A 82 1.73 1.11 -0.25
C LEU A 82 0.85 0.05 -0.92
N ILE A 83 0.68 -1.09 -0.29
CA ILE A 83 -0.10 -2.19 -0.83
C ILE A 83 -1.28 -2.46 0.08
N GLU A 84 -2.50 -2.14 -0.38
CA GLU A 84 -3.72 -2.52 0.32
C GLU A 84 -4.12 -3.94 -0.06
N TRP A 85 -4.69 -4.67 0.90
CA TRP A 85 -5.02 -6.09 0.76
C TRP A 85 -3.78 -6.93 0.42
N ALA A 86 -2.69 -6.64 1.13
CA ALA A 86 -1.40 -7.29 0.89
C ALA A 86 -1.45 -8.80 1.15
N GLU A 87 -2.40 -9.28 1.96
CA GLU A 87 -2.62 -10.71 2.20
C GLU A 87 -2.88 -11.49 0.91
N ARG A 88 -3.38 -10.83 -0.14
CA ARG A 88 -3.64 -11.47 -1.44
C ARG A 88 -2.38 -11.65 -2.28
N VAL A 89 -1.28 -11.01 -1.92
CA VAL A 89 -0.04 -11.03 -2.70
C VAL A 89 1.18 -11.31 -1.84
N ARG A 90 1.02 -12.05 -0.75
CA ARG A 90 2.11 -12.34 0.19
C ARG A 90 3.34 -12.94 -0.48
N SER A 91 3.16 -13.81 -1.45
CA SER A 91 4.26 -14.47 -2.15
C SER A 91 5.09 -13.49 -2.99
N THR A 92 4.53 -12.32 -3.32
CA THR A 92 5.21 -11.31 -4.13
C THR A 92 6.02 -10.34 -3.28
N LEU A 93 5.71 -10.24 -1.99
CA LEU A 93 6.34 -9.27 -1.11
C LEU A 93 7.82 -9.59 -0.87
N PRO A 94 8.70 -8.56 -0.82
CA PRO A 94 10.09 -8.78 -0.43
C PRO A 94 10.17 -9.23 1.03
N LYS A 95 11.27 -9.89 1.40
CA LYS A 95 11.48 -10.33 2.79
C LYS A 95 11.43 -9.16 3.76
N GLU A 96 12.05 -8.05 3.39
CA GLU A 96 12.04 -6.84 4.21
C GLU A 96 10.89 -5.95 3.78
N HIS A 97 9.90 -5.82 4.63
CA HIS A 97 8.80 -4.90 4.44
C HIS A 97 8.20 -4.52 5.78
N VAL A 98 7.47 -3.39 5.78
CA VAL A 98 6.71 -2.97 6.95
C VAL A 98 5.30 -3.52 6.78
N LYS A 99 4.80 -4.21 7.80
CA LYS A 99 3.45 -4.75 7.81
C LYS A 99 2.60 -3.93 8.76
N VAL A 100 1.48 -3.42 8.30
CA VAL A 100 0.53 -2.67 9.12
C VAL A 100 -0.79 -3.40 9.11
N ILE A 101 -1.25 -3.83 10.29
CA ILE A 101 -2.46 -4.60 10.45
C ILE A 101 -3.50 -3.74 11.14
N PHE A 102 -4.67 -3.60 10.51
CA PHE A 102 -5.79 -2.83 11.03
C PHE A 102 -6.88 -3.77 11.53
N GLU A 103 -7.29 -3.58 12.78
CA GLU A 103 -8.38 -4.35 13.38
C GLU A 103 -9.48 -3.41 13.85
N HIS A 104 -10.70 -3.71 13.47
CA HIS A 104 -11.88 -3.02 13.95
C HIS A 104 -12.31 -3.64 15.29
N ILE A 105 -12.27 -2.85 16.37
CA ILE A 105 -12.65 -3.32 17.70
C ILE A 105 -14.13 -3.00 17.96
N ASP A 106 -14.50 -1.72 17.83
CA ASP A 106 -15.88 -1.24 17.96
C ASP A 106 -16.07 0.05 17.16
N GLU A 107 -17.23 0.69 17.28
CA GLU A 107 -17.55 1.91 16.51
C GLU A 107 -16.52 3.02 16.66
N ASN A 108 -15.89 3.10 17.82
CA ASN A 108 -14.98 4.20 18.15
C ASN A 108 -13.52 3.77 18.31
N THR A 109 -13.24 2.47 18.20
CA THR A 109 -11.92 1.93 18.52
C THR A 109 -11.36 1.12 17.35
N ARG A 110 -10.11 1.40 17.00
CA ARG A 110 -9.33 0.64 16.02
C ARG A 110 -8.03 0.22 16.67
N ASN A 111 -7.55 -0.94 16.31
CA ASN A 111 -6.23 -1.42 16.71
C ASN A 111 -5.33 -1.45 15.46
N ILE A 112 -4.17 -0.82 15.57
CA ILE A 112 -3.20 -0.76 14.47
C ILE A 112 -1.89 -1.35 14.96
N THR A 113 -1.45 -2.41 14.33
CA THR A 113 -0.20 -3.08 14.68
C THR A 113 0.81 -2.88 13.55
N VAL A 114 2.02 -2.43 13.88
CA VAL A 114 3.10 -2.21 12.93
C VAL A 114 4.21 -3.22 13.24
N ALA A 115 4.57 -4.02 12.25
CA ALA A 115 5.62 -5.01 12.36
C ALA A 115 6.66 -4.82 11.25
N TYR A 116 7.92 -4.91 11.61
CA TYR A 116 9.05 -4.83 10.67
C TYR A 116 9.59 -6.23 10.44
N ARG A 117 9.91 -6.49 9.19
CA ARG A 117 10.51 -7.77 8.82
C ARG A 117 11.81 -7.59 8.08
#